data_90a0b3b0bf2adba80204f9dfe8ebadcf
#
_entry.id   90a0b3b0bf2adba80204f9dfe8ebadcf
#
_cell.length_a   1.000
_cell.length_b   1.000
_cell.length_c   1.000
_cell.angle_alpha   90.00
_cell.angle_beta   90.00
_cell.angle_gamma   90.00
#
_symmetry.space_group_name_H-M   'P 1'
#
loop_
_entity.id
_entity.type
_entity.pdbx_description
1 polymer ?
#
loop_
_entity_poly.entity_id
_entity_poly.type
_entity_poly.pdbx_seq_one_letter_code
_entity_poly.pdbx_strand_id
1 'polypeptide(L)'
;KLWEANSFEYVYLFNVPHLTKEIYEKCEKLAYEQGMARISPNPKHMYTYITALFVCDSCDEDARKALKKCRLYKSFKMSYWGWMDFHTGLVVLPEEKISTNASGHCAAQVFERGLFHKQKKSLFRKERAV
;
A
#
# COMPACT_ATOMS: atom_id res chain seq x y z
N LYS A 1 -35.76 -1.94 6.27
CA LYS A 1 -34.76 -2.89 5.85
C LYS A 1 -33.36 -2.36 6.08
N LEU A 2 -32.49 -3.27 6.22
CA LEU A 2 -31.11 -2.92 6.47
C LEU A 2 -30.38 -2.55 5.18
N TRP A 3 -29.62 -1.48 5.26
CA TRP A 3 -28.75 -1.08 4.19
C TRP A 3 -27.41 -1.79 4.38
N GLU A 4 -26.87 -2.32 3.30
CA GLU A 4 -25.65 -3.10 3.35
C GLU A 4 -24.56 -2.45 2.50
N ALA A 5 -23.38 -2.28 3.07
CA ALA A 5 -22.25 -1.74 2.36
C ALA A 5 -21.01 -2.59 2.66
N ASN A 6 -20.27 -2.95 1.63
CA ASN A 6 -19.09 -3.78 1.75
C ASN A 6 -17.84 -2.99 1.39
N SER A 7 -16.83 -3.09 2.25
CA SER A 7 -15.57 -2.43 2.08
C SER A 7 -14.45 -3.46 2.15
N PHE A 8 -13.44 -3.28 1.31
CA PHE A 8 -12.34 -4.24 1.19
C PHE A 8 -11.00 -3.54 1.18
N GLU A 9 -10.00 -4.25 1.65
CA GLU A 9 -8.63 -3.77 1.55
C GLU A 9 -7.73 -4.94 1.15
N TYR A 10 -6.93 -4.72 0.11
CA TYR A 10 -5.96 -5.70 -0.36
C TYR A 10 -4.57 -5.11 -0.25
N VAL A 11 -3.70 -5.76 0.50
CA VAL A 11 -2.35 -5.28 0.72
C VAL A 11 -1.37 -6.20 0.01
N TYR A 12 -0.55 -5.62 -0.85
CA TYR A 12 0.51 -6.32 -1.56
C TYR A 12 1.84 -5.87 -0.99
N LEU A 13 2.52 -6.79 -0.35
CA LEU A 13 3.80 -6.51 0.30
C LEU A 13 4.94 -6.92 -0.62
N PHE A 14 5.82 -5.97 -0.92
CA PHE A 14 6.99 -6.22 -1.75
C PHE A 14 8.24 -6.01 -0.91
N ASN A 15 9.01 -7.07 -0.76
CA ASN A 15 10.28 -7.01 -0.07
C ASN A 15 11.39 -6.92 -1.12
N VAL A 16 11.92 -5.73 -1.32
CA VAL A 16 12.91 -5.43 -2.37
C VAL A 16 14.15 -4.85 -1.72
N PRO A 17 15.32 -5.50 -1.83
CA PRO A 17 16.53 -4.98 -1.19
C PRO A 17 16.86 -3.55 -1.59
N HIS A 18 16.82 -3.26 -2.89
CA HIS A 18 17.03 -1.91 -3.40
C HIS A 18 15.94 -1.58 -4.40
N LEU A 19 15.15 -0.56 -4.10
CA LEU A 19 14.02 -0.18 -4.95
C LEU A 19 14.48 0.81 -6.00
N THR A 20 14.33 0.43 -7.27
CA THR A 20 14.54 1.30 -8.40
C THR A 20 13.18 1.73 -8.95
N LYS A 21 13.18 2.79 -9.75
CA LYS A 21 11.95 3.26 -10.38
C LYS A 21 11.32 2.18 -11.25
N GLU A 22 12.15 1.43 -11.97
CA GLU A 22 11.66 0.34 -12.82
C GLU A 22 10.96 -0.75 -12.01
N ILE A 23 11.60 -1.16 -10.91
CA ILE A 23 11.02 -2.17 -10.03
C ILE A 23 9.73 -1.65 -9.42
N TYR A 24 9.73 -0.40 -8.98
CA TYR A 24 8.53 0.20 -8.43
C TYR A 24 7.37 0.17 -9.43
N GLU A 25 7.63 0.59 -10.66
CA GLU A 25 6.59 0.64 -11.68
C GLU A 25 6.02 -0.73 -12.00
N LYS A 26 6.87 -1.75 -12.04
CA LYS A 26 6.42 -3.12 -12.27
C LYS A 26 5.55 -3.61 -11.11
N CYS A 27 5.96 -3.33 -9.90
CA CYS A 27 5.21 -3.76 -8.71
C CYS A 27 3.89 -3.00 -8.58
N GLU A 28 3.90 -1.71 -8.88
CA GLU A 28 2.68 -0.90 -8.89
C GLU A 28 1.68 -1.48 -9.87
N LYS A 29 2.13 -1.77 -11.09
CA LYS A 29 1.27 -2.35 -12.11
C LYS A 29 0.73 -3.70 -11.68
N LEU A 30 1.57 -4.54 -11.12
CA LEU A 30 1.16 -5.86 -10.65
C LEU A 30 0.09 -5.76 -9.55
N ALA A 31 0.33 -4.91 -8.56
CA ALA A 31 -0.63 -4.72 -7.46
C ALA A 31 -1.94 -4.14 -7.98
N TYR A 32 -1.86 -3.18 -8.89
CA TYR A 32 -3.06 -2.58 -9.47
C TYR A 32 -3.87 -3.60 -10.25
N GLU A 33 -3.22 -4.35 -11.13
CA GLU A 33 -3.92 -5.33 -11.96
C GLU A 33 -4.52 -6.46 -11.13
N GLN A 34 -3.76 -6.99 -10.19
CA GLN A 34 -4.27 -8.06 -9.34
C GLN A 34 -5.35 -7.57 -8.39
N GLY A 35 -5.18 -6.38 -7.83
CA GLY A 35 -6.17 -5.81 -6.96
C GLY A 35 -7.47 -5.52 -7.68
N MET A 36 -7.38 -4.94 -8.87
CA MET A 36 -8.57 -4.66 -9.68
C MET A 36 -9.32 -5.92 -10.07
N ALA A 37 -8.58 -6.99 -10.34
CA ALA A 37 -9.19 -8.27 -10.70
C ALA A 37 -10.00 -8.87 -9.55
N ARG A 38 -9.70 -8.49 -8.31
CA ARG A 38 -10.44 -8.98 -7.13
C ARG A 38 -11.71 -8.19 -6.86
N ILE A 39 -11.88 -7.03 -7.49
CA ILE A 39 -13.04 -6.18 -7.24
C ILE A 39 -14.20 -6.66 -8.09
N SER A 40 -15.35 -6.86 -7.44
CA SER A 40 -16.61 -7.14 -8.12
C SER A 40 -17.56 -5.99 -7.84
N PRO A 41 -17.58 -4.96 -8.68
CA PRO A 41 -18.46 -3.82 -8.44
C PRO A 41 -19.92 -4.25 -8.46
N ASN A 42 -20.66 -3.82 -7.47
CA ASN A 42 -22.08 -4.13 -7.33
C ASN A 42 -22.71 -3.06 -6.45
N PRO A 43 -24.04 -2.99 -6.37
CA PRO A 43 -24.71 -1.94 -5.58
C PRO A 43 -24.34 -1.92 -4.10
N LYS A 44 -23.84 -3.02 -3.56
CA LYS A 44 -23.44 -3.10 -2.15
C LYS A 44 -21.98 -2.72 -1.92
N HIS A 45 -21.20 -2.64 -2.98
CA HIS A 45 -19.78 -2.27 -2.87
C HIS A 45 -19.67 -0.80 -2.49
N MET A 46 -18.89 -0.50 -1.46
CA MET A 46 -18.65 0.88 -1.05
C MET A 46 -17.28 1.35 -1.51
N TYR A 47 -16.23 0.68 -1.04
CA TYR A 47 -14.90 1.03 -1.49
C TYR A 47 -13.97 -0.17 -1.40
N THR A 48 -12.87 -0.08 -2.15
CA THR A 48 -11.76 -1.02 -2.05
C THR A 48 -10.48 -0.21 -2.02
N TYR A 49 -9.63 -0.49 -1.05
CA TYR A 49 -8.29 0.05 -1.01
C TYR A 49 -7.32 -1.01 -1.49
N ILE A 50 -6.50 -0.65 -2.47
CA ILE A 50 -5.40 -1.50 -2.92
C ILE A 50 -4.13 -0.83 -2.45
N THR A 51 -3.36 -1.52 -1.62
CA THR A 51 -2.16 -0.96 -1.02
C THR A 51 -0.95 -1.74 -1.52
N ALA A 52 0.02 -1.02 -2.09
CA ALA A 52 1.32 -1.58 -2.43
C ALA A 52 2.31 -1.08 -1.39
N LEU A 53 2.81 -1.99 -0.57
CA LEU A 53 3.74 -1.65 0.50
C LEU A 53 5.11 -2.23 0.18
N PHE A 54 6.11 -1.36 0.16
CA PHE A 54 7.47 -1.73 -0.16
C PHE A 54 8.35 -1.66 1.09
N VAL A 55 9.03 -2.75 1.36
CA VAL A 55 9.99 -2.83 2.48
C VAL A 55 11.35 -3.04 1.85
N CYS A 56 12.24 -2.08 2.01
CA CYS A 56 13.52 -2.04 1.31
C CYS A 56 14.66 -1.72 2.26
N ASP A 57 15.86 -2.12 1.85
CA ASP A 57 17.08 -1.70 2.57
C ASP A 57 17.56 -0.35 2.05
N SER A 58 17.31 -0.06 0.80
CA SER A 58 17.64 1.21 0.17
C SER A 58 16.69 1.49 -0.98
N CYS A 59 16.67 2.74 -1.44
CA CYS A 59 15.72 3.17 -2.46
C CYS A 59 16.30 4.33 -3.25
N ASP A 60 16.15 4.29 -4.58
CA ASP A 60 16.51 5.42 -5.42
C ASP A 60 15.52 6.56 -5.21
N GLU A 61 16.00 7.79 -5.33
CA GLU A 61 15.16 8.97 -5.11
C GLU A 61 14.03 9.07 -6.14
N ASP A 62 14.30 8.71 -7.39
CA ASP A 62 13.25 8.75 -8.42
C ASP A 62 12.17 7.72 -8.15
N ALA A 63 12.51 6.57 -7.57
CA ALA A 63 11.54 5.58 -7.16
C ALA A 63 10.68 6.12 -6.01
N ARG A 64 11.31 6.74 -5.03
CA ARG A 64 10.59 7.35 -3.90
C ARG A 64 9.63 8.43 -4.39
N LYS A 65 10.07 9.27 -5.31
CA LYS A 65 9.21 10.30 -5.88
C LYS A 65 8.04 9.73 -6.64
N ALA A 66 8.27 8.69 -7.44
CA ALA A 66 7.20 8.04 -8.19
C ALA A 66 6.15 7.45 -7.26
N LEU A 67 6.60 6.81 -6.19
CA LEU A 67 5.72 6.23 -5.19
C LEU A 67 4.86 7.31 -4.51
N LYS A 68 5.48 8.43 -4.13
CA LYS A 68 4.77 9.51 -3.45
C LYS A 68 3.79 10.24 -4.36
N LYS A 69 4.06 10.26 -5.65
CA LYS A 69 3.20 10.92 -6.64
C LYS A 69 2.11 10.03 -7.18
N CYS A 70 2.08 8.77 -6.81
CA CYS A 70 1.09 7.84 -7.33
C CYS A 70 -0.32 8.30 -7.01
N ARG A 71 -1.16 8.33 -8.04
CA ARG A 71 -2.58 8.69 -7.91
C ARG A 71 -3.39 7.81 -8.83
N LEU A 72 -3.85 6.70 -8.30
CA LEU A 72 -4.70 5.77 -9.02
C LEU A 72 -6.01 5.67 -8.28
N TYR A 73 -7.07 5.98 -8.98
CA TYR A 73 -8.41 6.01 -8.42
C TYR A 73 -9.38 5.56 -9.48
N LYS A 74 -10.40 4.82 -9.08
CA LYS A 74 -11.44 4.39 -10.01
C LYS A 74 -12.78 4.39 -9.31
N SER A 75 -13.77 5.06 -9.92
CA SER A 75 -15.14 4.96 -9.44
C SER A 75 -15.91 3.97 -10.33
N PHE A 76 -16.92 3.34 -9.75
CA PHE A 76 -17.73 2.36 -10.45
C PHE A 76 -19.15 2.89 -10.57
N LYS A 77 -19.68 2.90 -11.79
CA LYS A 77 -21.02 3.43 -12.05
C LYS A 77 -21.18 4.84 -11.49
N MET A 78 -20.24 5.72 -11.81
CA MET A 78 -20.26 7.11 -11.32
C MET A 78 -20.38 7.17 -9.79
N SER A 79 -19.69 6.26 -9.11
CA SER A 79 -19.66 6.11 -7.67
C SER A 79 -20.89 5.49 -7.03
N TYR A 80 -21.91 5.14 -7.82
CA TYR A 80 -23.06 4.41 -7.26
C TYR A 80 -22.67 3.04 -6.74
N TRP A 81 -21.65 2.43 -7.37
CA TRP A 81 -21.12 1.13 -6.95
C TRP A 81 -19.78 1.26 -6.25
N GLY A 82 -19.55 2.44 -5.65
CA GLY A 82 -18.36 2.68 -4.87
C GLY A 82 -17.14 3.06 -5.69
N TRP A 83 -15.99 2.92 -5.07
CA TRP A 83 -14.75 3.35 -5.71
C TRP A 83 -13.57 2.49 -5.23
N MET A 84 -12.46 2.63 -5.95
CA MET A 84 -11.16 2.06 -5.56
C MET A 84 -10.17 3.20 -5.39
N ASP A 85 -9.37 3.13 -4.34
CA ASP A 85 -8.30 4.07 -4.09
C ASP A 85 -7.01 3.28 -3.91
N PHE A 86 -5.94 3.72 -4.57
CA PHE A 86 -4.66 3.02 -4.55
C PHE A 86 -3.70 3.72 -3.61
N HIS A 87 -3.23 2.99 -2.62
CA HIS A 87 -2.31 3.50 -1.61
C HIS A 87 -0.92 2.92 -1.85
N THR A 88 0.10 3.74 -1.66
CA THR A 88 1.48 3.27 -1.70
C THR A 88 2.15 3.56 -0.38
N GLY A 89 3.04 2.66 0.03
CA GLY A 89 3.84 2.85 1.23
C GLY A 89 5.24 2.35 1.00
N LEU A 90 6.22 3.06 1.54
CA LEU A 90 7.62 2.71 1.43
C LEU A 90 8.27 2.79 2.80
N VAL A 91 8.88 1.69 3.19
CA VAL A 91 9.69 1.62 4.41
C VAL A 91 11.11 1.31 4.00
N VAL A 92 12.02 2.23 4.27
CA VAL A 92 13.46 1.98 4.10
C VAL A 92 13.99 1.68 5.50
N LEU A 93 14.29 0.43 5.76
CA LEU A 93 14.56 -0.05 7.12
C LEU A 93 15.60 0.76 7.90
N PRO A 94 16.77 1.07 7.32
CA PRO A 94 17.76 1.86 8.07
C PRO A 94 17.28 3.27 8.42
N GLU A 95 16.37 3.83 7.65
CA GLU A 95 15.84 5.18 7.88
C GLU A 95 14.73 5.20 8.91
N GLU A 96 14.10 4.05 9.16
CA GLU A 96 12.95 3.93 10.07
C GLU A 96 11.87 4.95 9.75
N LYS A 97 11.60 5.14 8.46
CA LYS A 97 10.73 6.20 7.98
C LYS A 97 9.77 5.65 6.94
N ILE A 98 8.51 6.06 7.01
CA ILE A 98 7.49 5.67 6.04
C ILE A 98 7.22 6.82 5.09
N SER A 99 7.25 6.53 3.81
CA SER A 99 6.81 7.45 2.76
C SER A 99 5.55 6.87 2.14
N THR A 100 4.59 7.71 1.81
CA THR A 100 3.33 7.26 1.21
C THR A 100 2.89 8.24 0.13
N ASN A 101 1.96 7.79 -0.73
CA ASN A 101 1.27 8.73 -1.59
C ASN A 101 0.21 9.47 -0.78
N ALA A 102 -0.44 10.47 -1.41
CA ALA A 102 -1.39 11.32 -0.69
C ALA A 102 -2.55 10.53 -0.11
N SER A 103 -3.12 9.60 -0.88
CA SER A 103 -4.25 8.81 -0.39
C SER A 103 -3.84 7.75 0.63
N GLY A 104 -2.56 7.37 0.65
CA GLY A 104 -2.06 6.41 1.63
C GLY A 104 -1.71 7.00 2.98
N HIS A 105 -1.84 8.31 3.14
CA HIS A 105 -1.40 8.98 4.36
C HIS A 105 -2.07 8.44 5.63
N CYS A 106 -3.35 8.17 5.56
CA CYS A 106 -4.07 7.61 6.72
C CYS A 106 -3.59 6.21 7.05
N ALA A 107 -3.27 5.42 6.04
CA ALA A 107 -2.76 4.07 6.23
C ALA A 107 -1.34 4.10 6.83
N ALA A 108 -0.59 5.16 6.59
CA ALA A 108 0.77 5.29 7.10
C ALA A 108 0.82 5.23 8.63
N GLN A 109 -0.16 5.82 9.29
CA GLN A 109 -0.21 5.81 10.74
C GLN A 109 -0.38 4.39 11.27
N VAL A 110 -1.19 3.60 10.59
CA VAL A 110 -1.41 2.20 10.97
C VAL A 110 -0.13 1.41 10.76
N PHE A 111 0.53 1.59 9.64
CA PHE A 111 1.81 0.93 9.37
C PHE A 111 2.88 1.34 10.36
N GLU A 112 2.93 2.62 10.69
CA GLU A 112 3.91 3.12 11.63
C GLU A 112 3.72 2.51 13.01
N ARG A 113 2.49 2.44 13.48
CA ARG A 113 2.19 1.82 14.77
C ARG A 113 2.39 0.31 14.75
N GLY A 114 1.82 -0.34 13.75
CA GLY A 114 1.83 -1.79 13.68
C GLY A 114 3.15 -2.34 13.22
N LEU A 115 3.77 -1.69 12.24
CA LEU A 115 4.98 -2.19 11.62
C LEU A 115 6.23 -1.72 12.37
N PHE A 116 6.40 -0.41 12.55
CA PHE A 116 7.60 0.10 13.20
C PHE A 116 7.67 -0.26 14.69
N HIS A 117 6.55 -0.15 15.37
CA HIS A 117 6.54 -0.50 16.79
C HIS A 117 6.85 -1.98 16.99
N LYS A 118 6.21 -2.83 16.22
CA LYS A 118 6.51 -4.26 16.24
C LYS A 118 7.90 -4.56 15.69
N GLN A 119 8.30 -3.81 14.68
CA GLN A 119 9.59 -3.99 14.04
C GLN A 119 10.73 -3.70 15.00
N LYS A 120 10.62 -2.67 15.80
CA LYS A 120 11.65 -2.37 16.80
C LYS A 120 11.81 -3.51 17.77
N LYS A 121 10.70 -4.05 18.27
CA LYS A 121 10.75 -5.21 19.17
C LYS A 121 11.29 -6.43 18.44
N SER A 122 10.90 -6.59 17.18
CA SER A 122 11.34 -7.70 16.35
C SER A 122 12.82 -7.64 16.03
N LEU A 123 13.33 -6.44 15.76
CA LEU A 123 14.74 -6.26 15.45
C LEU A 123 15.61 -6.68 16.60
N PHE A 124 15.27 -6.29 17.81
CA PHE A 124 16.00 -6.70 18.98
C PHE A 124 15.99 -8.21 19.14
N ARG A 125 14.87 -8.84 18.88
CA ARG A 125 14.78 -10.30 18.96
C ARG A 125 15.55 -10.99 17.85
N LYS A 126 15.50 -10.45 16.64
CA LYS A 126 16.24 -11.01 15.50
C LYS A 126 17.73 -10.93 15.71
N GLU A 127 18.21 -9.82 16.21
CA GLU A 127 19.63 -9.66 16.50
C GLU A 127 20.10 -10.66 17.53
N ARG A 128 19.21 -11.07 18.41
CA ARG A 128 19.54 -12.11 19.38
C ARG A 128 19.42 -13.52 18.81
N ALA A 129 18.55 -13.71 17.83
CA ALA A 129 18.31 -15.02 17.24
C ALA A 129 19.30 -15.32 16.12
N VAL A 130 19.82 -14.31 15.48
CA VAL A 130 20.82 -14.45 14.44
C VAL A 130 22.22 -14.21 15.01
#